data_860919ef46507b3adafe97ce2b62b272
#
_entry.id   860919ef46507b3adafe97ce2b62b272
#
_cell.length_a   1.000
_cell.length_b   1.000
_cell.length_c   1.000
_cell.angle_alpha   90.00
_cell.angle_beta   90.00
_cell.angle_gamma   90.00
#
_symmetry.space_group_name_H-M   'P 1'
#
loop_
_entity.id
_entity.type
_entity.pdbx_description
1 polymer ?
#
loop_
_entity_poly.entity_id
_entity_poly.type
_entity_poly.pdbx_seq_one_letter_code
_entity_poly.pdbx_strand_id
1 'polypeptide(L)'
;MMSHFGDWLSSEYDIDFVPQPEDFGQTMRYRHSGELVAKDKMWLLLDGFFKTEMHRQTLVPHALEALGRIDEVADIVILTNLGDQFHASRVAQLDAVGIRHHVICNLGGKGPAVSKLVDDRAPARAVFVDDIPGHHRSVAEHRPEVWRLHMIADPVIARLIAPAPDAHKRIDDWAEAVDWIMDRLTQD
;
A
#
# COMPACT_ATOMS: atom_id res chain seq x y z
N MET A 1 3.99 -5.89 4.76
CA MET A 1 5.13 -4.93 4.82
C MET A 1 5.35 -4.40 6.23
N MET A 2 4.36 -3.80 6.90
CA MET A 2 4.57 -3.12 8.19
C MET A 2 5.01 -4.05 9.32
N SER A 3 4.45 -5.26 9.42
CA SER A 3 4.90 -6.25 10.41
C SER A 3 6.36 -6.63 10.21
N HIS A 4 6.78 -6.91 8.97
CA HIS A 4 8.18 -7.20 8.64
C HIS A 4 9.11 -6.02 8.96
N PHE A 5 8.64 -4.78 8.72
CA PHE A 5 9.40 -3.59 9.10
C PHE A 5 9.57 -3.48 10.62
N GLY A 6 8.53 -3.75 11.39
CA GLY A 6 8.59 -3.80 12.85
C GLY A 6 9.55 -4.86 13.36
N ASP A 7 9.51 -6.07 12.81
CA ASP A 7 10.43 -7.16 13.17
C ASP A 7 11.88 -6.80 12.88
N TRP A 8 12.15 -6.20 11.70
CA TRP A 8 13.48 -5.72 11.33
C TRP A 8 13.99 -4.60 12.26
N LEU A 9 13.17 -3.62 12.60
CA LEU A 9 13.51 -2.56 13.54
C LEU A 9 13.83 -3.13 14.93
N SER A 10 13.06 -4.11 15.36
CA SER A 10 13.24 -4.78 16.64
C SER A 10 14.55 -5.57 16.70
N SER A 11 14.86 -6.33 15.64
CA SER A 11 16.05 -7.19 15.60
C SER A 11 17.36 -6.43 15.40
N GLU A 12 17.36 -5.41 14.53
CA GLU A 12 18.58 -4.73 14.11
C GLU A 12 18.89 -3.44 14.90
N TYR A 13 17.86 -2.80 15.47
CA TYR A 13 18.01 -1.46 16.05
C TYR A 13 17.47 -1.29 17.47
N ASP A 14 16.91 -2.35 18.07
CA ASP A 14 16.25 -2.30 19.39
C ASP A 14 15.16 -1.19 19.46
N ILE A 15 14.39 -1.09 18.37
CA ILE A 15 13.30 -0.13 18.20
C ILE A 15 11.98 -0.90 18.15
N ASP A 16 11.02 -0.48 18.99
CA ASP A 16 9.64 -0.94 18.92
C ASP A 16 8.87 -0.10 17.89
N PHE A 17 8.12 -0.81 17.04
CA PHE A 17 7.22 -0.22 16.06
C PHE A 17 5.78 -0.44 16.45
N VAL A 18 5.08 0.65 16.78
CA VAL A 18 3.64 0.62 17.11
C VAL A 18 2.91 1.50 16.11
N PRO A 19 2.15 0.92 15.18
CA PRO A 19 1.41 1.70 14.18
C PRO A 19 0.52 2.76 14.83
N GLN A 20 0.63 3.99 14.36
CA GLN A 20 -0.22 5.11 14.74
C GLN A 20 -0.96 5.60 13.49
N PRO A 21 -2.30 5.53 13.46
CA PRO A 21 -3.07 5.81 12.24
C PRO A 21 -2.90 7.23 11.69
N GLU A 22 -2.65 8.19 12.57
CA GLU A 22 -2.68 9.62 12.24
C GLU A 22 -1.29 10.26 12.18
N ASP A 23 -0.28 9.64 12.80
CA ASP A 23 1.05 10.22 12.91
C ASP A 23 2.16 9.16 12.86
N PHE A 24 2.70 8.96 11.67
CA PHE A 24 3.86 8.07 11.47
C PHE A 24 5.06 8.49 12.35
N GLY A 25 5.18 9.78 12.70
CA GLY A 25 6.23 10.30 13.57
C GLY A 25 6.22 9.74 15.00
N GLN A 26 5.13 9.11 15.42
CA GLN A 26 5.00 8.50 16.76
C GLN A 26 5.05 6.98 16.76
N THR A 27 5.33 6.35 15.63
CA THR A 27 5.31 4.88 15.49
C THR A 27 6.55 4.17 16.02
N MET A 28 7.69 4.85 16.15
CA MET A 28 8.98 4.24 16.50
C MET A 28 9.51 4.78 17.82
N ARG A 29 9.83 3.85 18.73
CA ARG A 29 10.44 4.17 20.04
C ARG A 29 11.63 3.27 20.32
N TYR A 30 12.68 3.83 20.89
CA TYR A 30 13.78 3.05 21.43
C TYR A 30 13.28 2.19 22.59
N ARG A 31 13.52 0.88 22.55
CA ARG A 31 13.05 -0.04 23.58
C ARG A 31 13.66 0.24 24.95
N HIS A 32 14.93 0.60 24.99
CA HIS A 32 15.67 0.85 26.24
C HIS A 32 15.27 2.13 26.97
N SER A 33 14.84 3.19 26.24
CA SER A 33 14.51 4.51 26.83
C SER A 33 13.03 4.89 26.72
N GLY A 34 12.28 4.28 25.80
CA GLY A 34 10.91 4.67 25.44
C GLY A 34 10.81 5.98 24.66
N GLU A 35 11.95 6.64 24.39
CA GLU A 35 11.99 7.90 23.63
C GLU A 35 11.63 7.68 22.17
N LEU A 36 10.98 8.67 21.58
CA LEU A 36 10.65 8.66 20.14
C LEU A 36 11.92 8.71 19.30
N VAL A 37 11.94 7.93 18.23
CA VAL A 37 12.98 8.05 17.20
C VAL A 37 12.80 9.35 16.45
N ALA A 38 13.89 10.10 16.26
CA ALA A 38 13.87 11.37 15.55
C ALA A 38 13.39 11.18 14.10
N LYS A 39 12.63 12.14 13.58
CA LYS A 39 11.93 12.03 12.30
C LYS A 39 12.88 11.79 11.11
N ASP A 40 14.02 12.44 11.09
CA ASP A 40 15.07 12.24 10.08
C ASP A 40 15.64 10.82 10.12
N LYS A 41 15.85 10.27 11.31
CA LYS A 41 16.30 8.88 11.49
C LYS A 41 15.23 7.87 11.08
N MET A 42 13.96 8.16 11.29
CA MET A 42 12.87 7.28 10.83
C MET A 42 12.89 7.09 9.31
N TRP A 43 13.11 8.16 8.55
CA TRP A 43 13.21 8.08 7.09
C TRP A 43 14.46 7.32 6.64
N LEU A 44 15.59 7.48 7.33
CA LEU A 44 16.81 6.71 7.06
C LEU A 44 16.61 5.21 7.34
N LEU A 45 15.88 4.86 8.40
CA LEU A 45 15.54 3.47 8.72
C LEU A 45 14.61 2.88 7.66
N LEU A 46 13.61 3.62 7.23
CA LEU A 46 12.69 3.16 6.18
C LEU A 46 13.43 2.96 4.84
N ASP A 47 14.31 3.88 4.48
CA ASP A 47 15.18 3.77 3.29
C ASP A 47 16.13 2.54 3.39
N GLY A 48 16.74 2.34 4.56
CA GLY A 48 17.54 1.16 4.86
C GLY A 48 16.78 -0.15 4.71
N PHE A 49 15.58 -0.21 5.28
CA PHE A 49 14.68 -1.37 5.14
C PHE A 49 14.37 -1.70 3.68
N PHE A 50 14.04 -0.70 2.86
CA PHE A 50 13.78 -0.96 1.45
C PHE A 50 15.02 -1.41 0.69
N LYS A 51 16.23 -0.99 1.10
CA LYS A 51 17.48 -1.44 0.49
C LYS A 51 17.79 -2.90 0.81
N THR A 52 17.55 -3.34 2.04
CA THR A 52 18.00 -4.64 2.53
C THR A 52 16.89 -5.70 2.55
N GLU A 53 15.65 -5.32 2.83
CA GLU A 53 14.56 -6.26 3.13
C GLU A 53 13.48 -6.36 2.04
N MET A 54 13.57 -5.56 0.96
CA MET A 54 12.53 -5.57 -0.07
C MET A 54 12.33 -6.96 -0.68
N HIS A 55 13.41 -7.68 -0.95
CA HIS A 55 13.39 -9.02 -1.55
C HIS A 55 12.79 -10.10 -0.62
N ARG A 56 12.69 -9.84 0.68
CA ARG A 56 12.15 -10.76 1.70
C ARG A 56 10.66 -10.56 1.95
N GLN A 57 10.05 -9.54 1.34
CA GLN A 57 8.61 -9.30 1.51
C GLN A 57 7.80 -10.40 0.81
N THR A 58 6.86 -10.98 1.56
CA THR A 58 5.96 -12.03 1.07
C THR A 58 4.64 -11.44 0.62
N LEU A 59 3.92 -12.20 -0.20
CA LEU A 59 2.56 -11.84 -0.62
C LEU A 59 1.56 -12.02 0.52
N VAL A 60 0.52 -11.22 0.47
CA VAL A 60 -0.69 -11.42 1.26
C VAL A 60 -1.44 -12.64 0.72
N PRO A 61 -2.13 -13.42 1.56
CA PRO A 61 -2.96 -14.53 1.11
C PRO A 61 -3.93 -14.09 0.00
N HIS A 62 -4.18 -14.98 -0.96
CA HIS A 62 -5.11 -14.80 -2.08
C HIS A 62 -4.79 -13.66 -3.07
N ALA A 63 -3.70 -12.89 -2.85
CA ALA A 63 -3.38 -11.75 -3.71
C ALA A 63 -3.14 -12.15 -5.17
N LEU A 64 -2.37 -13.21 -5.45
CA LEU A 64 -2.11 -13.64 -6.83
C LEU A 64 -3.35 -14.14 -7.55
N GLU A 65 -4.20 -14.90 -6.86
CA GLU A 65 -5.46 -15.38 -7.42
C GLU A 65 -6.40 -14.22 -7.77
N ALA A 66 -6.53 -13.26 -6.83
CA ALA A 66 -7.35 -12.07 -7.03
C ALA A 66 -6.84 -11.20 -8.19
N LEU A 67 -5.53 -10.94 -8.24
CA LEU A 67 -4.93 -10.18 -9.34
C LEU A 67 -5.09 -10.91 -10.68
N GLY A 68 -4.97 -12.25 -10.73
CA GLY A 68 -5.21 -13.03 -11.95
C GLY A 68 -6.65 -12.87 -12.47
N ARG A 69 -7.65 -12.91 -11.59
CA ARG A 69 -9.05 -12.67 -11.97
C ARG A 69 -9.30 -11.25 -12.47
N ILE A 70 -8.69 -10.25 -11.84
CA ILE A 70 -8.83 -8.85 -12.23
C ILE A 70 -8.17 -8.60 -13.59
N ASP A 71 -7.00 -9.20 -13.84
CA ASP A 71 -6.23 -9.04 -15.09
C ASP A 71 -6.99 -9.55 -16.34
N GLU A 72 -8.00 -10.42 -16.15
CA GLU A 72 -8.89 -10.87 -17.24
C GLU A 72 -9.84 -9.77 -17.76
N VAL A 73 -10.10 -8.73 -16.98
CA VAL A 73 -11.10 -7.69 -17.27
C VAL A 73 -10.58 -6.26 -17.24
N ALA A 74 -9.40 -6.03 -16.64
CA ALA A 74 -8.85 -4.69 -16.46
C ALA A 74 -7.32 -4.67 -16.44
N ASP A 75 -6.73 -3.56 -16.90
CA ASP A 75 -5.31 -3.29 -16.73
C ASP A 75 -4.97 -3.01 -15.26
N ILE A 76 -3.98 -3.71 -14.73
CA ILE A 76 -3.50 -3.51 -13.36
C ILE A 76 -2.25 -2.64 -13.34
N VAL A 77 -2.22 -1.64 -12.46
CA VAL A 77 -1.05 -0.79 -12.19
C VAL A 77 -0.71 -0.83 -10.72
N ILE A 78 0.54 -1.10 -10.39
CA ILE A 78 1.08 -1.05 -9.03
C ILE A 78 1.60 0.36 -8.75
N LEU A 79 0.84 1.15 -8.01
CA LEU A 79 1.23 2.49 -7.58
C LEU A 79 1.76 2.44 -6.16
N THR A 80 3.08 2.60 -5.98
CA THR A 80 3.78 2.42 -4.70
C THR A 80 4.43 3.70 -4.22
N ASN A 81 4.31 4.02 -2.93
CA ASN A 81 5.00 5.16 -2.33
C ASN A 81 6.45 4.78 -1.97
N LEU A 82 7.28 4.79 -3.00
CA LEU A 82 8.73 4.58 -2.96
C LEU A 82 9.39 5.64 -3.82
N GLY A 83 10.61 6.06 -3.45
CA GLY A 83 11.43 6.89 -4.34
C GLY A 83 11.86 6.12 -5.60
N ASP A 84 12.08 6.82 -6.70
CA ASP A 84 12.44 6.22 -8.00
C ASP A 84 13.72 5.38 -7.96
N GLN A 85 14.62 5.64 -7.01
CA GLN A 85 15.82 4.83 -6.78
C GLN A 85 15.51 3.37 -6.43
N PHE A 86 14.31 3.06 -5.96
CA PHE A 86 13.86 1.70 -5.61
C PHE A 86 13.01 1.04 -6.69
N HIS A 87 12.71 1.72 -7.80
CA HIS A 87 11.83 1.20 -8.85
C HIS A 87 12.29 -0.17 -9.36
N ALA A 88 13.55 -0.30 -9.78
CA ALA A 88 14.10 -1.56 -10.30
C ALA A 88 14.04 -2.70 -9.28
N SER A 89 14.36 -2.41 -8.00
CA SER A 89 14.29 -3.39 -6.92
C SER A 89 12.85 -3.81 -6.61
N ARG A 90 11.89 -2.89 -6.69
CA ARG A 90 10.45 -3.20 -6.51
C ARG A 90 9.94 -4.05 -7.67
N VAL A 91 10.27 -3.74 -8.91
CA VAL A 91 9.91 -4.55 -10.08
C VAL A 91 10.46 -5.97 -9.94
N ALA A 92 11.74 -6.11 -9.62
CA ALA A 92 12.37 -7.43 -9.44
C ALA A 92 11.72 -8.24 -8.29
N GLN A 93 11.40 -7.59 -7.18
CA GLN A 93 10.74 -8.24 -6.05
C GLN A 93 9.32 -8.72 -6.42
N LEU A 94 8.53 -7.90 -7.11
CA LEU A 94 7.19 -8.27 -7.56
C LEU A 94 7.23 -9.38 -8.60
N ASP A 95 8.16 -9.33 -9.56
CA ASP A 95 8.36 -10.39 -10.56
C ASP A 95 8.72 -11.73 -9.91
N ALA A 96 9.59 -11.71 -8.90
CA ALA A 96 10.00 -12.91 -8.16
C ALA A 96 8.83 -13.63 -7.47
N VAL A 97 7.76 -12.88 -7.11
CA VAL A 97 6.53 -13.43 -6.51
C VAL A 97 5.37 -13.55 -7.50
N GLY A 98 5.62 -13.37 -8.80
CA GLY A 98 4.65 -13.59 -9.88
C GLY A 98 3.78 -12.40 -10.26
N ILE A 99 4.05 -11.19 -9.73
CA ILE A 99 3.32 -9.95 -10.07
C ILE A 99 4.11 -9.18 -11.14
N ARG A 100 3.60 -9.16 -12.40
CA ARG A 100 4.28 -8.58 -13.57
C ARG A 100 3.51 -7.42 -14.19
N HIS A 101 2.86 -6.63 -13.37
CA HIS A 101 2.14 -5.44 -13.81
C HIS A 101 3.02 -4.20 -13.84
N HIS A 102 2.56 -3.16 -14.52
CA HIS A 102 3.28 -1.88 -14.58
C HIS A 102 3.44 -1.28 -13.19
N VAL A 103 4.66 -0.92 -12.81
CA VAL A 103 4.99 -0.33 -11.51
C VAL A 103 5.29 1.15 -11.67
N ILE A 104 4.66 1.99 -10.84
CA ILE A 104 4.89 3.43 -10.77
C ILE A 104 5.29 3.78 -9.35
N CYS A 105 6.43 4.44 -9.19
CA CYS A 105 6.83 5.06 -7.94
C CYS A 105 6.13 6.40 -7.76
N ASN A 106 5.79 6.72 -6.52
CA ASN A 106 5.10 7.95 -6.15
C ASN A 106 5.63 8.47 -4.82
N LEU A 107 5.47 9.75 -4.56
CA LEU A 107 5.73 10.36 -3.26
C LEU A 107 4.54 11.24 -2.86
N GLY A 108 4.10 11.13 -1.61
CA GLY A 108 2.95 11.87 -1.10
C GLY A 108 1.60 11.26 -1.44
N GLY A 109 0.57 12.08 -1.58
CA GLY A 109 -0.78 11.64 -1.93
C GLY A 109 -0.86 10.99 -3.30
N LYS A 110 -1.68 9.95 -3.44
CA LYS A 110 -1.79 9.20 -4.72
C LYS A 110 -2.77 9.79 -5.73
N GLY A 111 -3.58 10.78 -5.35
CA GLY A 111 -4.57 11.41 -6.23
C GLY A 111 -4.03 11.94 -7.56
N PRO A 112 -2.94 12.74 -7.57
CA PRO A 112 -2.34 13.23 -8.80
C PRO A 112 -1.88 12.13 -9.76
N ALA A 113 -1.27 11.06 -9.23
CA ALA A 113 -0.81 9.93 -10.03
C ALA A 113 -1.98 9.13 -10.60
N VAL A 114 -3.03 8.87 -9.80
CA VAL A 114 -4.27 8.22 -10.26
C VAL A 114 -4.96 9.09 -11.32
N SER A 115 -5.01 10.40 -11.11
CA SER A 115 -5.58 11.32 -12.10
C SER A 115 -4.87 11.23 -13.45
N LYS A 116 -3.54 11.25 -13.43
CA LYS A 116 -2.74 11.09 -14.66
C LYS A 116 -3.00 9.73 -15.33
N LEU A 117 -3.07 8.65 -14.57
CA LEU A 117 -3.37 7.31 -15.11
C LEU A 117 -4.74 7.24 -15.78
N VAL A 118 -5.77 7.85 -15.17
CA VAL A 118 -7.12 7.93 -15.74
C VAL A 118 -7.11 8.75 -17.03
N ASP A 119 -6.42 9.90 -17.05
CA ASP A 119 -6.31 10.71 -18.26
C ASP A 119 -5.56 10.01 -19.40
N ASP A 120 -4.44 9.35 -19.09
CA ASP A 120 -3.60 8.69 -20.09
C ASP A 120 -4.26 7.43 -20.70
N ARG A 121 -5.06 6.69 -19.90
CA ARG A 121 -5.64 5.40 -20.29
C ARG A 121 -7.11 5.48 -20.65
N ALA A 122 -7.80 6.55 -20.24
CA ALA A 122 -9.24 6.78 -20.45
C ALA A 122 -10.10 5.52 -20.15
N PRO A 123 -9.97 4.85 -18.99
CA PRO A 123 -10.71 3.65 -18.69
C PRO A 123 -12.21 3.98 -18.52
N ALA A 124 -13.08 3.07 -18.92
CA ALA A 124 -14.51 3.19 -18.65
C ALA A 124 -14.81 3.22 -17.14
N ARG A 125 -14.01 2.47 -16.36
CA ARG A 125 -14.11 2.37 -14.89
C ARG A 125 -12.74 2.16 -14.29
N ALA A 126 -12.57 2.64 -13.06
CA ALA A 126 -11.34 2.45 -12.30
C ALA A 126 -11.62 2.14 -10.83
N VAL A 127 -10.82 1.25 -10.27
CA VAL A 127 -10.81 0.91 -8.84
C VAL A 127 -9.43 1.17 -8.28
N PHE A 128 -9.38 1.87 -7.15
CA PHE A 128 -8.18 2.14 -6.37
C PHE A 128 -8.23 1.35 -5.06
N VAL A 129 -7.18 0.57 -4.79
CA VAL A 129 -7.04 -0.24 -3.57
C VAL A 129 -5.82 0.24 -2.80
N ASP A 130 -5.99 0.58 -1.52
CA ASP A 130 -4.89 1.08 -0.67
C ASP A 130 -5.19 0.83 0.81
N ASP A 131 -4.13 0.82 1.65
CA ASP A 131 -4.22 0.63 3.10
C ASP A 131 -4.17 1.95 3.90
N ILE A 132 -3.86 3.09 3.24
CA ILE A 132 -3.67 4.38 3.91
C ILE A 132 -4.85 5.32 3.67
N PRO A 133 -5.60 5.73 4.73
CA PRO A 133 -6.75 6.63 4.60
C PRO A 133 -6.46 7.93 3.85
N GLY A 134 -5.28 8.53 4.06
CA GLY A 134 -4.87 9.75 3.37
C GLY A 134 -4.75 9.60 1.85
N HIS A 135 -4.46 8.40 1.35
CA HIS A 135 -4.43 8.14 -0.10
C HIS A 135 -5.84 8.08 -0.69
N HIS A 136 -6.82 7.51 0.03
CA HIS A 136 -8.23 7.53 -0.37
C HIS A 136 -8.77 8.95 -0.46
N ARG A 137 -8.46 9.81 0.52
CA ARG A 137 -8.80 11.24 0.47
C ARG A 137 -8.19 11.91 -0.75
N SER A 138 -6.89 11.73 -0.96
CA SER A 138 -6.19 12.30 -2.11
C SER A 138 -6.81 11.87 -3.45
N VAL A 139 -7.20 10.61 -3.59
CA VAL A 139 -7.88 10.12 -4.81
C VAL A 139 -9.30 10.70 -4.92
N ALA A 140 -10.06 10.78 -3.82
CA ALA A 140 -11.39 11.37 -3.83
C ALA A 140 -11.39 12.85 -4.27
N GLU A 141 -10.38 13.61 -3.85
CA GLU A 141 -10.22 15.03 -4.22
C GLU A 141 -9.88 15.23 -5.71
N HIS A 142 -9.14 14.31 -6.32
CA HIS A 142 -8.67 14.44 -7.72
C HIS A 142 -9.55 13.69 -8.72
N ARG A 143 -10.13 12.56 -8.32
CA ARG A 143 -10.95 11.65 -9.15
C ARG A 143 -12.07 11.04 -8.31
N PRO A 144 -13.12 11.80 -8.00
CA PRO A 144 -14.24 11.32 -7.18
C PRO A 144 -14.95 10.10 -7.77
N GLU A 145 -14.94 9.94 -9.10
CA GLU A 145 -15.55 8.83 -9.84
C GLU A 145 -14.80 7.50 -9.72
N VAL A 146 -13.52 7.50 -9.31
CA VAL A 146 -12.76 6.28 -9.09
C VAL A 146 -13.28 5.57 -7.83
N TRP A 147 -13.65 4.31 -7.96
CA TRP A 147 -14.02 3.47 -6.84
C TRP A 147 -12.82 3.26 -5.91
N ARG A 148 -13.01 3.37 -4.60
CA ARG A 148 -11.94 3.31 -3.60
C ARG A 148 -12.23 2.22 -2.58
N LEU A 149 -11.37 1.20 -2.54
CA LEU A 149 -11.41 0.08 -1.60
C LEU A 149 -10.28 0.24 -0.58
N HIS A 150 -10.64 0.46 0.68
CA HIS A 150 -9.69 0.44 1.79
C HIS A 150 -9.41 -1.01 2.19
N MET A 151 -8.13 -1.44 2.13
CA MET A 151 -7.73 -2.80 2.44
C MET A 151 -6.48 -2.83 3.30
N ILE A 152 -6.57 -3.41 4.49
CA ILE A 152 -5.44 -3.63 5.39
C ILE A 152 -5.32 -5.13 5.63
N ALA A 153 -4.46 -5.78 4.86
CA ALA A 153 -4.32 -7.23 4.88
C ALA A 153 -3.61 -7.80 6.13
N ASP A 154 -2.94 -6.95 6.92
CA ASP A 154 -2.35 -7.36 8.20
C ASP A 154 -3.45 -7.33 9.29
N PRO A 155 -3.84 -8.48 9.88
CA PRO A 155 -4.96 -8.53 10.81
C PRO A 155 -4.70 -7.81 12.15
N VAL A 156 -3.43 -7.59 12.51
CA VAL A 156 -3.06 -6.83 13.72
C VAL A 156 -3.26 -5.35 13.46
N ILE A 157 -2.74 -4.87 12.35
CA ILE A 157 -2.84 -3.45 11.93
C ILE A 157 -4.30 -3.10 11.59
N ALA A 158 -5.02 -4.00 10.93
CA ALA A 158 -6.43 -3.80 10.56
C ALA A 158 -7.33 -3.43 11.75
N ARG A 159 -7.04 -3.99 12.92
CA ARG A 159 -7.80 -3.70 14.16
C ARG A 159 -7.52 -2.31 14.75
N LEU A 160 -6.37 -1.73 14.41
CA LEU A 160 -5.91 -0.44 14.95
C LEU A 160 -6.36 0.74 14.10
N ILE A 161 -6.70 0.49 12.83
CA ILE A 161 -7.01 1.54 11.85
C ILE A 161 -8.50 1.51 11.52
N ALA A 162 -9.20 2.62 11.73
CA ALA A 162 -10.59 2.79 11.35
C ALA A 162 -10.76 2.76 9.81
N PRO A 163 -11.95 2.40 9.28
CA PRO A 163 -12.23 2.54 7.86
C PRO A 163 -11.96 3.96 7.36
N ALA A 164 -11.32 4.07 6.19
CA ALA A 164 -11.06 5.37 5.57
C ALA A 164 -12.39 6.06 5.21
N PRO A 165 -12.65 7.30 5.69
CA PRO A 165 -13.92 8.00 5.41
C PRO A 165 -14.17 8.23 3.92
N ASP A 166 -13.10 8.40 3.14
CA ASP A 166 -13.15 8.66 1.71
C ASP A 166 -13.13 7.39 0.85
N ALA A 167 -13.11 6.19 1.47
CA ALA A 167 -13.26 4.92 0.75
C ALA A 167 -14.74 4.56 0.60
N HIS A 168 -15.11 3.90 -0.51
CA HIS A 168 -16.47 3.41 -0.71
C HIS A 168 -16.76 2.13 0.07
N LYS A 169 -15.71 1.34 0.33
CA LYS A 169 -15.80 0.07 1.04
C LYS A 169 -14.51 -0.22 1.78
N ARG A 170 -14.59 -1.00 2.87
CA ARG A 170 -13.45 -1.65 3.50
C ARG A 170 -13.64 -3.15 3.43
N ILE A 171 -12.61 -3.85 2.90
CA ILE A 171 -12.50 -5.30 2.89
C ILE A 171 -11.01 -5.62 3.08
N ASP A 172 -10.66 -6.42 4.09
CA ASP A 172 -9.28 -6.65 4.50
C ASP A 172 -8.72 -8.01 4.00
N ASP A 173 -9.47 -8.72 3.15
CA ASP A 173 -9.11 -10.00 2.56
C ASP A 173 -9.28 -9.97 1.03
N TRP A 174 -8.26 -10.47 0.29
CA TRP A 174 -8.30 -10.48 -1.18
C TRP A 174 -9.35 -11.43 -1.75
N ALA A 175 -9.69 -12.52 -1.04
CA ALA A 175 -10.72 -13.45 -1.50
C ALA A 175 -12.13 -12.82 -1.54
N GLU A 176 -12.42 -11.90 -0.59
CA GLU A 176 -13.66 -11.12 -0.60
C GLU A 176 -13.56 -9.89 -1.49
N ALA A 177 -12.39 -9.22 -1.46
CA ALA A 177 -12.18 -7.97 -2.18
C ALA A 177 -12.31 -8.12 -3.69
N VAL A 178 -11.84 -9.25 -4.24
CA VAL A 178 -11.87 -9.49 -5.68
C VAL A 178 -13.30 -9.46 -6.24
N ASP A 179 -14.27 -10.01 -5.55
CA ASP A 179 -15.67 -10.01 -6.01
C ASP A 179 -16.23 -8.59 -6.02
N TRP A 180 -15.96 -7.78 -4.99
CA TRP A 180 -16.37 -6.39 -4.97
C TRP A 180 -15.70 -5.58 -6.09
N ILE A 181 -14.41 -5.80 -6.35
CA ILE A 181 -13.65 -5.12 -7.42
C ILE A 181 -14.25 -5.50 -8.79
N MET A 182 -14.47 -6.79 -9.04
CA MET A 182 -15.06 -7.28 -10.28
C MET A 182 -16.42 -6.66 -10.55
N ASP A 183 -17.28 -6.58 -9.52
CA ASP A 183 -18.59 -5.92 -9.63
C ASP A 183 -18.45 -4.43 -10.06
N ARG A 184 -17.48 -3.70 -9.51
CA ARG A 184 -17.27 -2.29 -9.87
C ARG A 184 -16.65 -2.09 -11.25
N LEU A 185 -15.93 -3.06 -11.76
CA LEU A 185 -15.33 -3.01 -13.09
C LEU A 185 -16.29 -3.46 -14.20
N THR A 186 -17.22 -4.38 -13.93
CA THR A 186 -18.01 -5.06 -14.96
C THR A 186 -19.52 -4.76 -14.97
N GLN A 187 -20.10 -4.31 -13.85
CA GLN A 187 -21.55 -4.00 -13.81
C GLN A 187 -21.83 -2.62 -14.40
N ASP A 188 -22.90 -2.50 -15.20
CA ASP A 188 -23.41 -1.25 -15.79
C ASP A 188 -24.04 -0.29 -14.77
#